data_df1e6c80fdb52a7b2990e6b2a9ed3ddc
#
_entry.id   df1e6c80fdb52a7b2990e6b2a9ed3ddc
#
_cell.length_a   1.000
_cell.length_b   1.000
_cell.length_c   1.000
_cell.angle_alpha   90.00
_cell.angle_beta   90.00
_cell.angle_gamma   90.00
#
_symmetry.space_group_name_H-M   'P 1'
#
loop_
_entity.id
_entity.type
_entity.pdbx_description
1 polymer ?
#
loop_
_entity_poly.entity_id
_entity_poly.type
_entity_poly.pdbx_seq_one_letter_code
_entity_poly.pdbx_strand_id
1 'polypeptide(L)'
;MNFKHLFGAALTVVCALVMTTTLTACGGDDDNGSKGGDDNHKPVAASLNVTLTVGDDLVKYFDLSVDYYDADGKLQSETLKEAKWEKTIKASLPATLGVRLKAIHLKDGVDPATIDLISVKSSLAYGYQILDANDGRVDGFAFTHGGSYSIHGSDIPEWLNDEGKKIEEILYTFDASGKYTQGSW
;
A
#
# COMPACT_ATOMS: atom_id res chain seq x y z
N MET A 1 35.03 -22.68 18.65
CA MET A 1 33.85 -23.51 18.33
C MET A 1 32.80 -22.56 17.78
N ASN A 2 32.59 -22.54 16.45
CA ASN A 2 31.68 -21.62 15.81
C ASN A 2 30.29 -22.24 15.75
N PHE A 3 29.34 -21.70 16.49
CA PHE A 3 27.92 -22.02 16.31
C PHE A 3 27.30 -21.03 15.33
N LYS A 4 27.09 -21.46 14.11
CA LYS A 4 26.24 -20.77 13.14
C LYS A 4 24.79 -21.03 13.52
N HIS A 5 24.11 -20.01 14.00
CA HIS A 5 22.68 -20.07 14.25
C HIS A 5 21.92 -20.13 12.92
N LEU A 6 21.24 -21.23 12.73
CA LEU A 6 20.35 -21.49 11.59
C LEU A 6 19.04 -20.76 11.86
N PHE A 7 18.81 -19.64 11.19
CA PHE A 7 17.52 -18.95 11.23
C PHE A 7 16.53 -19.70 10.35
N GLY A 8 15.62 -20.43 11.01
CA GLY A 8 14.45 -20.99 10.37
C GLY A 8 13.36 -19.92 10.22
N ALA A 9 13.29 -19.26 9.07
CA ALA A 9 12.16 -18.41 8.73
C ALA A 9 10.95 -19.31 8.42
N ALA A 10 10.00 -19.41 9.35
CA ALA A 10 8.69 -19.98 9.07
C ALA A 10 7.86 -18.97 8.28
N LEU A 11 7.88 -19.10 6.96
CA LEU A 11 7.04 -18.33 6.05
C LEU A 11 5.61 -18.90 6.12
N THR A 12 4.76 -18.33 6.96
CA THR A 12 3.34 -18.66 6.97
C THR A 12 2.64 -17.83 5.89
N VAL A 13 2.44 -18.44 4.73
CA VAL A 13 1.62 -17.89 3.66
C VAL A 13 0.15 -18.03 4.07
N VAL A 14 -0.47 -16.94 4.48
CA VAL A 14 -1.93 -16.88 4.68
C VAL A 14 -2.57 -16.66 3.32
N CYS A 15 -3.28 -17.70 2.83
CA CYS A 15 -4.04 -17.65 1.59
C CYS A 15 -5.06 -16.52 1.60
N ALA A 16 -4.98 -15.67 0.58
CA ALA A 16 -5.95 -14.63 0.27
C ALA A 16 -7.33 -15.24 0.01
N LEU A 17 -8.35 -14.73 0.69
CA LEU A 17 -9.73 -14.92 0.26
C LEU A 17 -9.93 -14.16 -1.06
N VAL A 18 -9.91 -14.90 -2.15
CA VAL A 18 -10.29 -14.40 -3.47
C VAL A 18 -11.81 -14.24 -3.49
N MET A 19 -12.29 -13.02 -3.36
CA MET A 19 -13.67 -12.71 -3.76
C MET A 19 -13.72 -12.72 -5.28
N THR A 20 -14.12 -13.86 -5.82
CA THR A 20 -14.45 -14.00 -7.24
C THR A 20 -15.77 -13.27 -7.53
N THR A 21 -15.67 -12.02 -7.98
CA THR A 21 -16.80 -11.43 -8.71
C THR A 21 -16.83 -12.06 -10.09
N THR A 22 -17.83 -12.90 -10.33
CA THR A 22 -18.11 -13.47 -11.64
C THR A 22 -18.47 -12.36 -12.62
N LEU A 23 -17.52 -12.05 -13.52
CA LEU A 23 -17.82 -11.28 -14.71
C LEU A 23 -18.61 -12.18 -15.65
N THR A 24 -19.92 -11.99 -15.73
CA THR A 24 -20.74 -12.53 -16.81
C THR A 24 -20.35 -11.82 -18.10
N ALA A 25 -19.51 -12.47 -18.90
CA ALA A 25 -19.30 -12.08 -20.28
C ALA A 25 -20.55 -12.50 -21.07
N CYS A 26 -21.42 -11.53 -21.38
CA CYS A 26 -22.38 -11.71 -22.46
C CYS A 26 -21.65 -11.56 -23.78
N GLY A 27 -21.34 -12.68 -24.41
CA GLY A 27 -21.03 -12.71 -25.85
C GLY A 27 -22.28 -12.42 -26.64
N GLY A 28 -22.24 -11.41 -27.46
CA GLY A 28 -23.20 -11.10 -28.52
C GLY A 28 -22.41 -10.61 -29.71
N ASP A 29 -22.18 -11.50 -30.68
CA ASP A 29 -21.84 -11.13 -32.05
C ASP A 29 -23.02 -10.34 -32.62
N ASP A 30 -22.79 -9.08 -32.96
CA ASP A 30 -23.49 -8.41 -34.04
C ASP A 30 -22.60 -7.34 -34.64
N ASP A 31 -22.08 -7.69 -35.80
CA ASP A 31 -21.37 -6.87 -36.76
C ASP A 31 -22.34 -5.77 -37.28
N ASN A 32 -22.17 -4.53 -36.81
CA ASN A 32 -22.65 -3.38 -37.58
C ASN A 32 -21.81 -2.13 -37.27
N GLY A 33 -21.09 -1.71 -38.30
CA GLY A 33 -20.21 -0.56 -38.25
C GLY A 33 -20.91 0.72 -37.82
N SER A 34 -20.48 1.26 -36.72
CA SER A 34 -20.66 2.67 -36.38
C SER A 34 -19.33 3.23 -35.86
N LYS A 35 -18.64 3.94 -36.73
CA LYS A 35 -17.55 4.85 -36.34
C LYS A 35 -18.13 6.03 -35.55
N GLY A 36 -18.26 5.87 -34.29
CA GLY A 36 -18.48 6.91 -33.31
C GLY A 36 -17.66 6.55 -32.12
N GLY A 37 -16.42 7.03 -32.08
CA GLY A 37 -15.62 6.92 -30.86
C GLY A 37 -16.36 7.67 -29.77
N ASP A 38 -16.89 6.91 -28.79
CA ASP A 38 -17.55 7.48 -27.63
C ASP A 38 -16.44 8.10 -26.75
N ASP A 39 -16.18 9.40 -26.91
CA ASP A 39 -15.19 10.17 -26.16
C ASP A 39 -15.47 10.17 -24.64
N ASN A 40 -16.62 9.62 -24.23
CA ASN A 40 -17.05 9.57 -22.83
C ASN A 40 -16.28 8.55 -21.96
N HIS A 41 -15.55 7.60 -22.56
CA HIS A 41 -14.76 6.59 -21.83
C HIS A 41 -13.26 6.84 -21.85
N LYS A 42 -12.86 8.06 -22.20
CA LYS A 42 -11.45 8.41 -22.20
C LYS A 42 -10.93 8.61 -20.77
N PRO A 43 -9.81 7.96 -20.39
CA PRO A 43 -9.19 8.17 -19.08
C PRO A 43 -8.87 9.64 -18.81
N VAL A 44 -9.27 10.17 -17.66
CA VAL A 44 -8.98 11.54 -17.24
C VAL A 44 -8.44 11.64 -15.82
N ALA A 45 -8.67 10.61 -14.99
CA ALA A 45 -8.22 10.58 -13.61
C ALA A 45 -7.82 9.17 -13.17
N ALA A 46 -6.96 9.11 -12.15
CA ALA A 46 -6.66 7.91 -11.40
C ALA A 46 -7.11 8.10 -9.94
N SER A 47 -7.64 7.05 -9.32
CA SER A 47 -8.01 7.03 -7.92
C SER A 47 -7.31 5.88 -7.20
N LEU A 48 -6.78 6.14 -6.01
CA LEU A 48 -6.23 5.16 -5.09
C LEU A 48 -7.12 5.08 -3.85
N ASN A 49 -7.66 3.90 -3.58
CA ASN A 49 -8.29 3.59 -2.30
C ASN A 49 -7.34 2.69 -1.52
N VAL A 50 -7.02 3.06 -0.28
CA VAL A 50 -6.07 2.32 0.53
C VAL A 50 -6.57 2.16 1.96
N THR A 51 -6.36 0.97 2.51
CA THR A 51 -6.53 0.63 3.92
C THR A 51 -5.23 0.00 4.40
N LEU A 52 -4.59 0.64 5.36
CA LEU A 52 -3.40 0.16 6.04
C LEU A 52 -3.79 -0.28 7.45
N THR A 53 -3.36 -1.47 7.85
CA THR A 53 -3.48 -1.94 9.24
C THR A 53 -2.13 -2.36 9.78
N VAL A 54 -1.89 -2.09 11.05
CA VAL A 54 -0.66 -2.45 11.75
C VAL A 54 -0.96 -3.18 13.05
N GLY A 55 -0.02 -4.00 13.51
CA GLY A 55 -0.13 -4.68 14.80
C GLY A 55 0.03 -3.71 15.97
N ASP A 56 -0.53 -4.11 17.11
CA ASP A 56 -0.55 -3.30 18.34
C ASP A 56 0.85 -2.93 18.84
N ASP A 57 1.83 -3.81 18.68
CA ASP A 57 3.22 -3.55 19.09
C ASP A 57 3.83 -2.38 18.32
N LEU A 58 3.55 -2.25 17.01
CA LEU A 58 4.02 -1.13 16.22
C LEU A 58 3.45 0.19 16.75
N VAL A 59 2.14 0.25 17.00
CA VAL A 59 1.50 1.45 17.56
C VAL A 59 1.96 1.73 18.99
N LYS A 60 2.22 0.69 19.77
CA LYS A 60 2.64 0.80 21.17
C LYS A 60 4.03 1.37 21.32
N TYR A 61 4.98 0.88 20.53
CA TYR A 61 6.40 1.13 20.75
C TYR A 61 7.00 2.17 19.82
N PHE A 62 6.43 2.42 18.65
CA PHE A 62 7.03 3.29 17.64
C PHE A 62 6.16 4.51 17.31
N ASP A 63 6.83 5.59 16.96
CA ASP A 63 6.21 6.65 16.18
C ASP A 63 6.20 6.24 14.72
N LEU A 64 4.99 6.20 14.16
CA LEU A 64 4.73 5.74 12.81
C LEU A 64 4.30 6.90 11.92
N SER A 65 4.78 6.90 10.68
CA SER A 65 4.40 7.88 9.66
C SER A 65 3.86 7.19 8.43
N VAL A 66 2.80 7.76 7.86
CA VAL A 66 2.28 7.39 6.54
C VAL A 66 2.56 8.53 5.58
N ASP A 67 3.43 8.30 4.62
CA ASP A 67 3.70 9.22 3.52
C ASP A 67 2.83 8.85 2.33
N TYR A 68 2.26 9.83 1.63
CA TYR A 68 1.44 9.62 0.44
C TYR A 68 1.49 10.83 -0.51
N TYR A 69 1.20 10.62 -1.78
CA TYR A 69 1.00 11.72 -2.73
C TYR A 69 -0.47 12.14 -2.73
N ASP A 70 -0.73 13.44 -2.57
CA ASP A 70 -2.08 14.01 -2.65
C ASP A 70 -2.58 14.17 -4.10
N ALA A 71 -3.78 14.74 -4.26
CA ALA A 71 -4.41 14.96 -5.55
C ALA A 71 -3.61 15.91 -6.49
N ASP A 72 -2.78 16.78 -5.91
CA ASP A 72 -1.91 17.70 -6.62
C ASP A 72 -0.53 17.11 -6.92
N GLY A 73 -0.28 15.86 -6.56
CA GLY A 73 1.01 15.18 -6.68
C GLY A 73 2.06 15.66 -5.68
N LYS A 74 1.64 16.29 -4.57
CA LYS A 74 2.54 16.72 -3.50
C LYS A 74 2.68 15.62 -2.45
N LEU A 75 3.90 15.42 -2.00
CA LEU A 75 4.17 14.49 -0.90
C LEU A 75 3.61 15.06 0.42
N GLN A 76 2.78 14.27 1.07
CA GLN A 76 2.21 14.51 2.39
C GLN A 76 2.72 13.46 3.37
N SER A 77 2.72 13.81 4.66
CA SER A 77 3.09 12.89 5.73
C SER A 77 2.14 13.06 6.90
N GLU A 78 1.59 11.97 7.39
CA GLU A 78 0.67 11.93 8.54
C GLU A 78 1.21 10.98 9.59
N THR A 79 1.13 11.37 10.87
CA THR A 79 1.43 10.46 11.98
C THR A 79 0.32 9.43 12.13
N LEU A 80 0.69 8.14 12.12
CA LEU A 80 -0.24 7.05 12.39
C LEU A 80 -0.38 6.86 13.91
N LYS A 81 -1.56 7.21 14.45
CA LYS A 81 -1.84 7.13 15.90
C LYS A 81 -2.63 5.88 16.30
N GLU A 82 -3.28 5.25 15.34
CA GLU A 82 -4.15 4.09 15.53
C GLU A 82 -3.69 2.93 14.66
N ALA A 83 -4.16 1.73 14.97
CA ALA A 83 -3.79 0.52 14.22
C ALA A 83 -4.32 0.47 12.77
N LYS A 84 -5.18 1.42 12.41
CA LYS A 84 -5.79 1.51 11.07
C LYS A 84 -5.70 2.92 10.52
N TRP A 85 -5.37 3.01 9.22
CA TRP A 85 -5.41 4.23 8.44
C TRP A 85 -6.06 3.95 7.09
N GLU A 86 -6.95 4.85 6.66
CA GLU A 86 -7.67 4.73 5.40
C GLU A 86 -7.64 6.05 4.65
N LYS A 87 -7.48 5.96 3.33
CA LYS A 87 -7.52 7.15 2.48
C LYS A 87 -7.96 6.81 1.07
N THR A 88 -8.71 7.75 0.48
CA THR A 88 -9.00 7.79 -0.95
C THR A 88 -8.37 9.04 -1.53
N ILE A 89 -7.58 8.87 -2.59
CA ILE A 89 -6.92 9.95 -3.31
C ILE A 89 -7.34 9.85 -4.77
N LYS A 90 -7.80 10.95 -5.35
CA LYS A 90 -8.15 11.04 -6.76
C LYS A 90 -7.36 12.18 -7.39
N ALA A 91 -6.62 11.89 -8.45
CA ALA A 91 -5.78 12.85 -9.16
C ALA A 91 -6.06 12.82 -10.67
N SER A 92 -5.96 13.98 -11.32
CA SER A 92 -6.05 14.07 -12.78
C SER A 92 -4.82 13.43 -13.43
N LEU A 93 -5.02 12.77 -14.58
CA LEU A 93 -3.92 12.18 -15.36
C LEU A 93 -3.12 13.26 -16.11
N PRO A 94 -1.78 13.13 -16.20
CA PRO A 94 -0.95 12.08 -15.61
C PRO A 94 -0.81 12.25 -14.08
N ALA A 95 -0.65 11.14 -13.32
CA ALA A 95 -0.64 11.17 -11.87
C ALA A 95 0.40 10.21 -11.28
N THR A 96 0.90 10.55 -10.10
CA THR A 96 1.65 9.63 -9.24
C THR A 96 0.85 9.41 -7.96
N LEU A 97 0.52 8.17 -7.65
CA LEU A 97 -0.22 7.77 -6.47
C LEU A 97 0.56 6.69 -5.72
N GLY A 98 0.70 6.85 -4.43
CA GLY A 98 1.42 5.88 -3.62
C GLY A 98 1.26 6.14 -2.13
N VAL A 99 1.58 5.13 -1.34
CA VAL A 99 1.56 5.17 0.12
C VAL A 99 2.76 4.40 0.65
N ARG A 100 3.39 4.94 1.70
CA ARG A 100 4.50 4.31 2.40
C ARG A 100 4.29 4.43 3.90
N LEU A 101 4.36 3.31 4.62
CA LEU A 101 4.41 3.25 6.07
C LEU A 101 5.86 3.13 6.54
N LYS A 102 6.23 3.96 7.51
CA LYS A 102 7.52 3.91 8.18
C LYS A 102 7.38 3.89 9.71
N ALA A 103 8.23 3.13 10.39
CA ALA A 103 8.55 3.36 11.79
C ALA A 103 9.70 4.38 11.84
N ILE A 104 9.47 5.52 12.49
CA ILE A 104 10.43 6.63 12.52
C ILE A 104 11.44 6.42 13.64
N HIS A 105 10.97 6.28 14.86
CA HIS A 105 11.77 6.02 16.05
C HIS A 105 10.92 5.35 17.13
N LEU A 106 11.58 4.87 18.19
CA LEU A 106 10.89 4.45 19.40
C LEU A 106 10.22 5.68 20.06
N LYS A 107 9.06 5.46 20.65
CA LYS A 107 8.38 6.48 21.44
C LYS A 107 9.22 6.89 22.64
N ASP A 108 9.05 8.13 23.08
CA ASP A 108 9.72 8.65 24.25
C ASP A 108 9.45 7.78 25.49
N GLY A 109 10.53 7.48 26.23
CA GLY A 109 10.48 6.66 27.44
C GLY A 109 10.44 5.15 27.20
N VAL A 110 10.45 4.68 25.97
CA VAL A 110 10.59 3.25 25.64
C VAL A 110 12.08 2.87 25.68
N ASP A 111 12.44 1.98 26.59
CA ASP A 111 13.78 1.40 26.65
C ASP A 111 13.80 0.05 25.92
N PRO A 112 14.48 -0.05 24.75
CA PRO A 112 14.54 -1.28 23.98
C PRO A 112 15.17 -2.45 24.76
N ALA A 113 16.04 -2.18 25.74
CA ALA A 113 16.64 -3.23 26.56
C ALA A 113 15.65 -3.96 27.47
N THR A 114 14.48 -3.35 27.72
CA THR A 114 13.40 -3.95 28.54
C THR A 114 12.40 -4.77 27.70
N ILE A 115 12.56 -4.78 26.38
CA ILE A 115 11.67 -5.46 25.45
C ILE A 115 12.31 -6.78 25.03
N ASP A 116 11.64 -7.89 25.29
CA ASP A 116 12.11 -9.19 24.84
C ASP A 116 11.87 -9.36 23.32
N LEU A 117 10.63 -9.15 22.88
CA LEU A 117 10.23 -9.36 21.48
C LEU A 117 9.14 -8.39 21.07
N ILE A 118 9.23 -7.86 19.85
CA ILE A 118 8.20 -7.04 19.19
C ILE A 118 7.68 -7.78 17.96
N SER A 119 6.35 -7.86 17.83
CA SER A 119 5.70 -8.35 16.63
C SER A 119 5.53 -7.19 15.63
N VAL A 120 6.30 -7.22 14.54
CA VAL A 120 6.12 -6.31 13.39
C VAL A 120 5.11 -6.93 12.46
N LYS A 121 3.87 -6.45 12.53
CA LYS A 121 2.76 -6.92 11.70
C LYS A 121 2.14 -5.76 10.94
N SER A 122 1.92 -5.94 9.64
CA SER A 122 1.27 -4.98 8.78
C SER A 122 0.44 -5.66 7.69
N SER A 123 -0.55 -4.93 7.17
CA SER A 123 -1.29 -5.31 5.98
C SER A 123 -1.70 -4.05 5.24
N LEU A 124 -1.51 -4.05 3.92
CA LEU A 124 -1.86 -2.97 3.01
C LEU A 124 -2.83 -3.51 1.95
N ALA A 125 -4.09 -3.15 2.07
CA ALA A 125 -5.12 -3.39 1.05
C ALA A 125 -5.28 -2.12 0.22
N TYR A 126 -5.20 -2.22 -1.10
CA TYR A 126 -5.32 -1.07 -1.99
C TYR A 126 -5.96 -1.42 -3.33
N GLY A 127 -6.61 -0.43 -3.93
CA GLY A 127 -7.16 -0.54 -5.27
C GLY A 127 -6.96 0.75 -6.06
N TYR A 128 -6.50 0.62 -7.29
CA TYR A 128 -6.47 1.71 -8.27
C TYR A 128 -7.67 1.60 -9.21
N GLN A 129 -8.21 2.76 -9.56
CA GLN A 129 -9.24 2.89 -10.59
C GLN A 129 -8.81 4.00 -11.55
N ILE A 130 -8.91 3.72 -12.83
CA ILE A 130 -8.82 4.70 -13.90
C ILE A 130 -10.23 5.11 -14.25
N LEU A 131 -10.48 6.43 -14.26
CA LEU A 131 -11.80 7.01 -14.36
C LEU A 131 -11.91 7.88 -15.61
N ASP A 132 -13.09 7.88 -16.21
CA ASP A 132 -13.48 8.80 -17.28
C ASP A 132 -14.00 10.15 -16.72
N ALA A 133 -14.42 11.04 -17.60
CA ALA A 133 -14.93 12.37 -17.24
C ALA A 133 -16.23 12.35 -16.41
N ASN A 134 -16.95 11.23 -16.39
CA ASN A 134 -18.18 11.03 -15.64
C ASN A 134 -17.97 10.18 -14.37
N ASP A 135 -16.69 9.98 -13.95
CA ASP A 135 -16.30 9.08 -12.87
C ASP A 135 -16.64 7.59 -13.14
N GLY A 136 -16.90 7.25 -14.39
CA GLY A 136 -17.04 5.87 -14.83
C GLY A 136 -15.69 5.15 -14.79
N ARG A 137 -15.68 3.93 -14.24
CA ARG A 137 -14.46 3.12 -14.21
C ARG A 137 -14.13 2.60 -15.60
N VAL A 138 -12.96 2.99 -16.11
CA VAL A 138 -12.39 2.51 -17.38
C VAL A 138 -11.55 1.26 -17.16
N ASP A 139 -10.73 1.26 -16.10
CA ASP A 139 -9.83 0.17 -15.74
C ASP A 139 -9.54 0.20 -14.23
N GLY A 140 -8.84 -0.80 -13.71
CA GLY A 140 -8.38 -0.82 -12.34
C GLY A 140 -8.13 -2.23 -11.81
N PHE A 141 -7.43 -2.26 -10.70
CA PHE A 141 -7.08 -3.48 -9.99
C PHE A 141 -7.10 -3.25 -8.48
N ALA A 142 -7.13 -4.33 -7.71
CA ALA A 142 -7.02 -4.30 -6.26
C ALA A 142 -6.13 -5.44 -5.78
N PHE A 143 -5.35 -5.16 -4.74
CA PHE A 143 -4.47 -6.12 -4.09
C PHE A 143 -4.51 -5.97 -2.58
N THR A 144 -4.13 -7.03 -1.90
CA THR A 144 -3.81 -7.01 -0.47
C THR A 144 -2.51 -7.76 -0.28
N HIS A 145 -1.57 -7.14 0.41
CA HIS A 145 -0.36 -7.80 0.87
C HIS A 145 -0.11 -7.43 2.32
N GLY A 146 0.76 -8.18 2.96
CA GLY A 146 1.14 -7.94 4.33
C GLY A 146 1.96 -9.09 4.86
N GLY A 147 2.45 -8.93 6.06
CA GLY A 147 3.28 -9.92 6.70
C GLY A 147 3.41 -9.70 8.19
N SER A 148 4.09 -10.63 8.83
CA SER A 148 4.50 -10.50 10.22
C SER A 148 5.84 -11.17 10.45
N TYR A 149 6.66 -10.54 11.26
CA TYR A 149 7.90 -11.09 11.80
C TYR A 149 8.14 -10.51 13.18
N SER A 150 9.13 -11.03 13.89
CA SER A 150 9.47 -10.51 15.22
C SER A 150 10.91 -10.04 15.25
N ILE A 151 11.16 -9.00 16.06
CA ILE A 151 12.48 -8.46 16.35
C ILE A 151 12.72 -8.45 17.85
N HIS A 152 13.93 -8.72 18.29
CA HIS A 152 14.32 -8.56 19.70
C HIS A 152 14.52 -7.07 20.00
N GLY A 153 14.27 -6.68 21.25
CA GLY A 153 14.46 -5.31 21.68
C GLY A 153 15.89 -4.80 21.43
N SER A 154 16.91 -5.67 21.64
CA SER A 154 18.31 -5.38 21.36
C SER A 154 18.61 -5.02 19.89
N ASP A 155 17.79 -5.49 18.96
CA ASP A 155 18.00 -5.33 17.52
C ASP A 155 17.27 -4.12 16.94
N ILE A 156 16.43 -3.46 17.75
CA ILE A 156 15.65 -2.29 17.33
C ILE A 156 16.50 -1.15 16.78
N PRO A 157 17.62 -0.76 17.40
CA PRO A 157 18.45 0.34 16.88
C PRO A 157 18.98 0.06 15.48
N GLU A 158 19.43 -1.16 15.21
CA GLU A 158 19.90 -1.57 13.88
C GLU A 158 18.72 -1.69 12.89
N TRP A 159 17.58 -2.18 13.34
CA TRP A 159 16.38 -2.33 12.53
C TRP A 159 15.80 -0.99 12.07
N LEU A 160 15.78 0.03 12.95
CA LEU A 160 15.27 1.37 12.62
C LEU A 160 16.20 2.10 11.64
N ASN A 161 17.51 2.08 11.88
CA ASN A 161 18.53 2.95 11.28
C ASN A 161 18.21 4.47 11.40
N ASP A 162 19.05 5.33 10.85
CA ASP A 162 18.93 6.80 11.00
C ASP A 162 17.75 7.41 10.21
N GLU A 163 17.21 6.71 9.21
CA GLU A 163 16.13 7.19 8.35
C GLU A 163 14.76 6.62 8.73
N GLY A 164 14.72 5.78 9.76
CA GLY A 164 13.57 4.98 10.12
C GLY A 164 13.40 3.75 9.23
N LYS A 165 12.49 2.87 9.61
CA LYS A 165 12.25 1.60 8.91
C LYS A 165 11.04 1.67 8.02
N LYS A 166 11.24 1.44 6.74
CA LYS A 166 10.16 1.17 5.81
C LYS A 166 9.51 -0.19 6.13
N ILE A 167 8.19 -0.19 6.29
CA ILE A 167 7.41 -1.39 6.62
C ILE A 167 6.57 -1.83 5.42
N GLU A 168 5.83 -0.88 4.80
CA GLU A 168 5.00 -1.12 3.64
C GLU A 168 5.17 0.01 2.63
N GLU A 169 5.12 -0.30 1.34
CA GLU A 169 5.06 0.72 0.29
C GLU A 169 4.36 0.24 -0.97
N ILE A 170 3.70 1.18 -1.62
CA ILE A 170 3.23 1.09 -3.02
C ILE A 170 3.48 2.43 -3.69
N LEU A 171 3.87 2.40 -4.96
CA LEU A 171 4.00 3.59 -5.79
C LEU A 171 3.67 3.25 -7.23
N TYR A 172 2.77 4.02 -7.85
CA TYR A 172 2.40 3.89 -9.24
C TYR A 172 2.37 5.25 -9.91
N THR A 173 2.92 5.32 -11.12
CA THR A 173 2.82 6.47 -12.00
C THR A 173 1.92 6.12 -13.16
N PHE A 174 0.93 6.96 -13.42
CA PHE A 174 -0.04 6.83 -14.51
C PHE A 174 0.25 7.90 -15.56
N ASP A 175 0.35 7.52 -16.82
CA ASP A 175 0.46 8.45 -17.94
C ASP A 175 -0.90 9.06 -18.31
N ALA A 176 -0.91 9.97 -19.32
CA ALA A 176 -2.13 10.62 -19.77
C ALA A 176 -3.19 9.68 -20.39
N SER A 177 -2.80 8.45 -20.72
CA SER A 177 -3.71 7.40 -21.21
C SER A 177 -4.23 6.48 -20.11
N GLY A 178 -3.79 6.69 -18.85
CA GLY A 178 -4.12 5.84 -17.71
C GLY A 178 -3.27 4.58 -17.61
N LYS A 179 -2.30 4.38 -18.49
CA LYS A 179 -1.35 3.27 -18.37
C LYS A 179 -0.42 3.52 -17.19
N TYR A 180 -0.22 2.50 -16.37
CA TYR A 180 0.58 2.64 -15.16
C TYR A 180 1.94 1.93 -15.24
N THR A 181 2.85 2.41 -14.41
CA THR A 181 4.15 1.80 -14.13
C THR A 181 4.32 1.75 -12.61
N GLN A 182 4.68 0.58 -12.08
CA GLN A 182 5.05 0.45 -10.68
C GLN A 182 6.45 1.00 -10.46
N GLY A 183 6.58 1.84 -9.42
CA GLY A 183 7.84 2.45 -9.00
C GLY A 183 8.23 2.01 -7.59
N SER A 184 9.26 2.68 -7.07
CA SER A 184 9.69 2.64 -5.65
C SER A 184 9.88 4.07 -5.15
N TRP A 185 9.77 4.27 -3.86
CA TRP A 185 10.00 5.55 -3.18
C TRP A 185 11.48 5.91 -3.12
#